data_f625d775d27f9e7fa07c1db29a3e5b4a
#
_entry.id   f625d775d27f9e7fa07c1db29a3e5b4a
#
_cell.length_a   1.000
_cell.length_b   1.000
_cell.length_c   1.000
_cell.angle_alpha   90.00
_cell.angle_beta   90.00
_cell.angle_gamma   90.00
#
_symmetry.space_group_name_H-M   'P 1'
#
loop_
_entity.id
_entity.type
_entity.pdbx_description
1 polymer ?
#
loop_
_entity_poly.entity_id
_entity_poly.type
_entity_poly.pdbx_seq_one_letter_code
_entity_poly.pdbx_strand_id
1 'polypeptide(L)'
;MKEVLRDKRCDVDAFPSEGASGYSVLELPHRRSAVYRLVGAGPGGSAVVAKRCYQKQSESAATEHIIYEWVLPRLSISALRYYGLVDDDTDCRWLFLEDAGDASYASGVEEHRALAGRWLGAMNTSAQHLAVGEALPDRGPAFYLEGLRRARAMITKILGHPAARADDRWRTLEAIVGHCDRLETLWPPIERFCERLPRTLVHGDLVSKNVRIRAEQTGQSLLVMDWETAGWGIPAADLAQFPLERSQYISLSLDLEAYWTVVQPWWPSVGLPDLRRLAELGKAFRLIVALAWTNGGFNAHTVEWYMTDMSWYERALRDWLRTANCQAY
;
A
#
# COMPACT_ATOMS: atom_id res chain seq x y z
N MET A 1 -27.99 -10.30 7.48
CA MET A 1 -26.85 -10.69 6.65
C MET A 1 -27.33 -11.46 5.44
N LYS A 2 -27.96 -12.63 5.61
CA LYS A 2 -28.49 -13.44 4.50
C LYS A 2 -29.37 -12.64 3.54
N GLU A 3 -30.22 -11.73 4.02
CA GLU A 3 -31.16 -10.98 3.20
C GLU A 3 -30.50 -9.80 2.47
N VAL A 4 -29.65 -9.02 3.11
CA VAL A 4 -28.94 -7.88 2.50
C VAL A 4 -27.84 -8.34 1.54
N LEU A 5 -27.20 -9.47 1.82
CA LEU A 5 -26.19 -10.04 0.93
C LEU A 5 -26.82 -10.92 -0.16
N ARG A 6 -28.01 -11.53 0.04
CA ARG A 6 -28.82 -12.16 -1.01
C ARG A 6 -29.31 -11.14 -2.03
N ASP A 7 -29.75 -9.97 -1.59
CA ASP A 7 -30.15 -8.87 -2.48
C ASP A 7 -28.95 -8.35 -3.30
N LYS A 8 -27.71 -8.58 -2.81
CA LYS A 8 -26.45 -8.26 -3.51
C LYS A 8 -25.69 -9.50 -4.03
N ARG A 9 -26.37 -10.64 -4.18
CA ARG A 9 -25.83 -11.90 -4.78
C ARG A 9 -24.64 -12.53 -4.02
N CYS A 10 -24.70 -12.59 -2.68
CA CYS A 10 -23.70 -13.29 -1.86
C CYS A 10 -24.29 -14.48 -1.15
N ASP A 11 -23.61 -15.60 -1.17
CA ASP A 11 -23.91 -16.73 -0.28
C ASP A 11 -23.17 -16.56 1.04
N VAL A 12 -23.92 -16.34 2.12
CA VAL A 12 -23.39 -15.99 3.45
C VAL A 12 -23.63 -17.08 4.49
N ASP A 13 -23.97 -18.30 4.05
CA ASP A 13 -24.15 -19.44 4.97
C ASP A 13 -22.83 -19.89 5.63
N ALA A 14 -21.68 -19.38 5.14
CA ALA A 14 -20.36 -19.71 5.63
C ALA A 14 -19.88 -18.85 6.84
N PHE A 15 -20.64 -17.81 7.24
CA PHE A 15 -20.24 -17.03 8.41
C PHE A 15 -20.71 -17.73 9.69
N PRO A 16 -19.84 -18.00 10.68
CA PRO A 16 -20.26 -18.64 11.92
C PRO A 16 -21.17 -17.69 12.72
N SER A 17 -22.47 -17.82 12.51
CA SER A 17 -23.51 -17.06 13.21
C SER A 17 -24.04 -17.81 14.44
N GLU A 18 -23.20 -18.39 15.27
CA GLU A 18 -23.63 -18.81 16.58
C GLU A 18 -23.83 -17.57 17.47
N GLY A 19 -25.04 -17.09 17.56
CA GLY A 19 -25.49 -16.10 18.54
C GLY A 19 -25.78 -14.67 18.08
N ALA A 20 -25.69 -14.33 16.80
CA ALA A 20 -25.99 -12.96 16.36
C ALA A 20 -27.48 -12.77 16.04
N SER A 21 -28.24 -12.35 17.01
CA SER A 21 -29.61 -11.82 16.82
C SER A 21 -29.51 -10.31 16.60
N GLY A 22 -29.52 -9.88 15.36
CA GLY A 22 -29.61 -8.48 14.91
C GLY A 22 -28.27 -7.78 14.72
N TYR A 23 -27.86 -7.66 13.48
CA TYR A 23 -26.73 -6.80 13.05
C TYR A 23 -27.24 -5.73 12.08
N SER A 24 -26.54 -4.60 12.03
CA SER A 24 -26.79 -3.56 11.03
C SER A 24 -25.65 -3.51 10.02
N VAL A 25 -25.96 -3.15 8.77
CA VAL A 25 -25.01 -3.07 7.66
C VAL A 25 -24.82 -1.61 7.27
N LEU A 26 -23.59 -1.14 7.30
CA LEU A 26 -23.19 0.19 6.85
C LEU A 26 -22.25 0.04 5.66
N GLU A 27 -22.61 0.64 4.52
CA GLU A 27 -21.70 0.74 3.39
C GLU A 27 -20.63 1.80 3.67
N LEU A 28 -19.36 1.43 3.53
CA LEU A 28 -18.24 2.34 3.73
C LEU A 28 -17.80 2.91 2.37
N PRO A 29 -17.48 4.22 2.29
CA PRO A 29 -17.01 4.81 1.04
C PRO A 29 -15.73 4.15 0.55
N HIS A 30 -15.78 3.49 -0.61
CA HIS A 30 -14.61 2.91 -1.25
C HIS A 30 -14.71 3.04 -2.78
N ARG A 31 -13.58 3.35 -3.46
CA ARG A 31 -13.60 3.65 -4.90
C ARG A 31 -13.55 2.43 -5.82
N ARG A 32 -12.99 1.31 -5.35
CA ARG A 32 -12.67 0.13 -6.19
C ARG A 32 -13.31 -1.18 -5.73
N SER A 33 -13.74 -1.26 -4.47
CA SER A 33 -14.39 -2.42 -3.89
C SER A 33 -15.58 -1.97 -3.06
N ALA A 34 -16.59 -2.81 -2.90
CA ALA A 34 -17.65 -2.55 -1.94
C ALA A 34 -17.17 -3.01 -0.55
N VAL A 35 -17.22 -2.11 0.43
CA VAL A 35 -16.82 -2.38 1.81
C VAL A 35 -17.98 -2.10 2.74
N TYR A 36 -18.28 -3.03 3.60
CA TYR A 36 -19.42 -2.96 4.52
C TYR A 36 -18.95 -3.20 5.95
N ARG A 37 -19.46 -2.41 6.90
CA ARG A 37 -19.33 -2.65 8.32
C ARG A 37 -20.58 -3.40 8.82
N LEU A 38 -20.40 -4.58 9.33
CA LEU A 38 -21.45 -5.45 9.88
C LEU A 38 -21.42 -5.33 11.40
N VAL A 39 -22.23 -4.42 11.93
CA VAL A 39 -22.26 -4.12 13.37
C VAL A 39 -22.97 -5.23 14.12
N GLY A 40 -22.34 -5.82 15.12
CA GLY A 40 -22.89 -6.92 15.93
C GLY A 40 -22.64 -8.32 15.32
N ALA A 41 -22.00 -8.44 14.18
CA ALA A 41 -21.79 -9.73 13.50
C ALA A 41 -20.57 -10.51 13.98
N GLY A 42 -19.67 -9.87 14.72
CA GLY A 42 -18.44 -10.49 15.21
C GLY A 42 -18.57 -11.11 16.61
N PRO A 43 -17.51 -11.75 17.09
CA PRO A 43 -17.46 -12.34 18.43
C PRO A 43 -17.80 -11.32 19.53
N GLY A 44 -18.69 -11.71 20.45
CA GLY A 44 -19.14 -10.83 21.52
C GLY A 44 -19.94 -9.61 21.05
N GLY A 45 -20.52 -9.64 19.86
CA GLY A 45 -21.25 -8.51 19.29
C GLY A 45 -20.36 -7.41 18.70
N SER A 46 -19.09 -7.68 18.46
CA SER A 46 -18.17 -6.74 17.80
C SER A 46 -18.56 -6.49 16.33
N ALA A 47 -18.02 -5.44 15.73
CA ALA A 47 -18.21 -5.19 14.30
C ALA A 47 -17.20 -6.00 13.45
N VAL A 48 -17.63 -6.35 12.24
CA VAL A 48 -16.84 -7.03 11.20
C VAL A 48 -16.84 -6.19 9.95
N VAL A 49 -15.71 -6.08 9.29
CA VAL A 49 -15.60 -5.47 7.95
C VAL A 49 -15.67 -6.58 6.90
N ALA A 50 -16.61 -6.45 5.96
CA ALA A 50 -16.72 -7.28 4.78
C ALA A 50 -16.28 -6.48 3.54
N LYS A 51 -15.16 -6.89 2.93
CA LYS A 51 -14.61 -6.28 1.71
C LYS A 51 -14.91 -7.20 0.53
N ARG A 52 -15.62 -6.70 -0.48
CA ARG A 52 -15.87 -7.41 -1.73
C ARG A 52 -14.73 -7.15 -2.71
N CYS A 53 -13.99 -8.18 -3.05
CA CYS A 53 -12.95 -8.14 -4.05
C CYS A 53 -13.52 -8.61 -5.40
N TYR A 54 -13.40 -7.79 -6.42
CA TYR A 54 -13.78 -8.17 -7.78
C TYR A 54 -12.64 -8.98 -8.41
N GLN A 55 -12.99 -10.00 -9.23
CA GLN A 55 -12.08 -10.93 -9.89
C GLN A 55 -11.37 -11.89 -8.90
N LYS A 56 -12.01 -13.03 -8.63
CA LYS A 56 -11.51 -14.12 -7.76
C LYS A 56 -10.07 -14.55 -8.04
N GLN A 57 -9.64 -14.48 -9.30
CA GLN A 57 -8.32 -14.93 -9.75
C GLN A 57 -7.30 -13.80 -9.85
N SER A 58 -7.60 -12.59 -9.34
CA SER A 58 -6.61 -11.53 -9.35
C SER A 58 -5.46 -11.86 -8.38
N GLU A 59 -4.22 -11.60 -8.80
CA GLU A 59 -3.02 -11.77 -7.97
C GLU A 59 -3.14 -10.97 -6.66
N SER A 60 -3.73 -9.79 -6.69
CA SER A 60 -3.93 -8.95 -5.51
C SER A 60 -4.87 -9.57 -4.48
N ALA A 61 -5.99 -10.18 -4.91
CA ALA A 61 -6.91 -10.87 -4.00
C ALA A 61 -6.28 -12.11 -3.38
N ALA A 62 -5.48 -12.87 -4.15
CA ALA A 62 -4.72 -14.00 -3.64
C ALA A 62 -3.65 -13.56 -2.64
N THR A 63 -2.94 -12.48 -2.93
CA THR A 63 -1.92 -11.90 -2.05
C THR A 63 -2.53 -11.46 -0.72
N GLU A 64 -3.61 -10.69 -0.75
CA GLU A 64 -4.28 -10.21 0.46
C GLU A 64 -4.75 -11.37 1.36
N HIS A 65 -5.30 -12.42 0.77
CA HIS A 65 -5.69 -13.64 1.48
C HIS A 65 -4.49 -14.32 2.16
N ILE A 66 -3.41 -14.59 1.41
CA ILE A 66 -2.19 -15.21 1.94
C ILE A 66 -1.64 -14.40 3.12
N ILE A 67 -1.61 -13.08 3.00
CA ILE A 67 -1.11 -12.21 4.06
C ILE A 67 -1.96 -12.35 5.34
N TYR A 68 -3.27 -12.25 5.26
CA TYR A 68 -4.13 -12.33 6.44
C TYR A 68 -4.17 -13.72 7.06
N GLU A 69 -4.18 -14.76 6.27
CA GLU A 69 -4.33 -16.14 6.77
C GLU A 69 -3.01 -16.75 7.24
N TRP A 70 -1.93 -16.51 6.48
CA TRP A 70 -0.68 -17.23 6.69
C TRP A 70 0.47 -16.39 7.22
N VAL A 71 0.53 -15.11 6.90
CA VAL A 71 1.68 -14.27 7.24
C VAL A 71 1.45 -13.52 8.55
N LEU A 72 0.44 -12.64 8.63
CA LEU A 72 0.20 -11.79 9.79
C LEU A 72 0.07 -12.54 11.13
N PRO A 73 -0.62 -13.72 11.20
CA PRO A 73 -0.72 -14.46 12.47
C PRO A 73 0.62 -14.98 13.01
N ARG A 74 1.66 -15.00 12.17
CA ARG A 74 3.01 -15.47 12.54
C ARG A 74 4.00 -14.35 12.84
N LEU A 75 3.57 -13.09 12.64
CA LEU A 75 4.40 -11.93 12.93
C LEU A 75 4.17 -11.44 14.37
N SER A 76 5.21 -10.87 14.97
CA SER A 76 5.16 -10.27 16.30
C SER A 76 4.69 -8.81 16.24
N ILE A 77 3.54 -8.57 15.60
CA ILE A 77 2.93 -7.24 15.43
C ILE A 77 1.43 -7.26 15.75
N SER A 78 0.87 -6.09 16.04
CA SER A 78 -0.58 -5.92 16.05
C SER A 78 -1.12 -6.01 14.63
N ALA A 79 -2.16 -6.82 14.44
CA ALA A 79 -2.81 -7.03 13.15
C ALA A 79 -4.33 -7.22 13.36
N LEU A 80 -5.10 -6.98 12.31
CA LEU A 80 -6.54 -7.28 12.31
C LEU A 80 -6.76 -8.79 12.33
N ARG A 81 -7.74 -9.22 13.11
CA ARG A 81 -8.19 -10.61 13.08
C ARG A 81 -8.85 -10.89 11.73
N TYR A 82 -8.41 -11.96 11.11
CA TYR A 82 -9.00 -12.52 9.91
C TYR A 82 -10.10 -13.52 10.27
N TYR A 83 -11.29 -13.37 9.69
CA TYR A 83 -12.42 -14.26 9.93
C TYR A 83 -12.70 -15.22 8.80
N GLY A 84 -12.07 -15.01 7.63
CA GLY A 84 -12.19 -15.92 6.51
C GLY A 84 -12.42 -15.20 5.17
N LEU A 85 -12.47 -16.04 4.14
CA LEU A 85 -12.72 -15.66 2.77
C LEU A 85 -13.85 -16.51 2.23
N VAL A 86 -14.79 -15.90 1.51
CA VAL A 86 -15.93 -16.60 0.90
C VAL A 86 -16.01 -16.24 -0.56
N ASP A 87 -16.05 -17.24 -1.42
CA ASP A 87 -16.34 -17.06 -2.84
C ASP A 87 -17.86 -16.97 -3.03
N ASP A 88 -18.32 -15.97 -3.77
CA ASP A 88 -19.73 -15.91 -4.18
C ASP A 88 -19.95 -16.60 -5.55
N ASP A 89 -21.21 -16.76 -5.95
CA ASP A 89 -21.58 -17.38 -7.24
C ASP A 89 -21.23 -16.49 -8.45
N THR A 90 -20.84 -15.23 -8.20
CA THR A 90 -20.28 -14.33 -9.20
C THR A 90 -18.76 -14.44 -9.20
N ASP A 91 -18.06 -13.80 -10.14
CA ASP A 91 -16.59 -13.76 -10.13
C ASP A 91 -16.03 -12.82 -9.04
N CYS A 92 -16.62 -12.87 -7.84
CA CYS A 92 -16.28 -12.07 -6.69
C CYS A 92 -15.92 -12.92 -5.47
N ARG A 93 -15.19 -12.30 -4.56
CA ARG A 93 -14.68 -12.88 -3.33
C ARG A 93 -14.92 -11.91 -2.18
N TRP A 94 -15.31 -12.42 -1.01
CA TRP A 94 -15.55 -11.63 0.19
C TRP A 94 -14.51 -11.94 1.25
N LEU A 95 -13.81 -10.91 1.68
CA LEU A 95 -12.86 -10.95 2.78
C LEU A 95 -13.52 -10.40 4.04
N PHE A 96 -13.45 -11.15 5.15
CA PHE A 96 -14.01 -10.75 6.43
C PHE A 96 -12.90 -10.50 7.44
N LEU A 97 -12.88 -9.28 8.00
CA LEU A 97 -11.87 -8.81 8.93
C LEU A 97 -12.50 -8.22 10.18
N GLU A 98 -11.72 -8.19 11.25
CA GLU A 98 -12.00 -7.36 12.39
C GLU A 98 -12.17 -5.90 11.99
N ASP A 99 -13.12 -5.19 12.60
CA ASP A 99 -13.22 -3.75 12.41
C ASP A 99 -12.09 -3.03 13.15
N ALA A 100 -11.27 -2.31 12.42
CA ALA A 100 -10.16 -1.53 12.98
C ALA A 100 -10.62 -0.30 13.79
N GLY A 101 -11.92 0.04 13.75
CA GLY A 101 -12.45 1.26 14.30
C GLY A 101 -12.19 2.49 13.43
N ASP A 102 -12.51 3.68 13.98
CA ASP A 102 -12.48 4.94 13.21
C ASP A 102 -11.29 5.86 13.52
N ALA A 103 -10.49 5.53 14.57
CA ALA A 103 -9.35 6.36 14.97
C ALA A 103 -8.23 6.29 13.92
N SER A 104 -8.09 7.37 13.15
CA SER A 104 -7.17 7.46 12.03
C SER A 104 -5.74 7.77 12.47
N TYR A 105 -4.78 7.23 11.73
CA TYR A 105 -3.39 7.65 11.81
C TYR A 105 -3.24 9.09 11.31
N ALA A 106 -2.46 9.88 12.04
CA ALA A 106 -2.14 11.25 11.68
C ALA A 106 -0.62 11.44 11.63
N SER A 107 -0.07 11.71 10.44
CA SER A 107 1.37 11.93 10.23
C SER A 107 1.91 13.20 10.92
N GLY A 108 1.02 14.14 11.30
CA GLY A 108 1.38 15.29 12.13
C GLY A 108 1.62 14.97 13.60
N VAL A 109 1.18 13.80 14.10
CA VAL A 109 1.36 13.35 15.48
C VAL A 109 2.64 12.54 15.60
N GLU A 110 3.57 12.98 16.44
CA GLU A 110 4.90 12.37 16.59
C GLU A 110 4.80 10.94 17.13
N GLU A 111 3.93 10.71 18.10
CA GLU A 111 3.69 9.40 18.70
C GLU A 111 3.19 8.39 17.66
N HIS A 112 2.34 8.82 16.72
CA HIS A 112 1.87 7.98 15.62
C HIS A 112 3.00 7.62 14.68
N ARG A 113 3.90 8.58 14.34
CA ARG A 113 5.05 8.29 13.48
C ARG A 113 6.02 7.31 14.13
N ALA A 114 6.31 7.51 15.42
CA ALA A 114 7.17 6.61 16.18
C ALA A 114 6.57 5.20 16.32
N LEU A 115 5.25 5.12 16.56
CA LEU A 115 4.52 3.85 16.60
C LEU A 115 4.61 3.13 15.24
N ALA A 116 4.41 3.85 14.13
CA ALA A 116 4.51 3.30 12.78
C ALA A 116 5.94 2.82 12.46
N GLY A 117 6.96 3.56 12.87
CA GLY A 117 8.36 3.15 12.73
C GLY A 117 8.65 1.84 13.46
N ARG A 118 8.26 1.74 14.72
CA ARG A 118 8.44 0.51 15.51
C ARG A 118 7.64 -0.67 14.93
N TRP A 119 6.40 -0.44 14.56
CA TRP A 119 5.54 -1.46 13.97
C TRP A 119 6.12 -2.02 12.67
N LEU A 120 6.54 -1.14 11.74
CA LEU A 120 7.15 -1.55 10.48
C LEU A 120 8.48 -2.29 10.71
N GLY A 121 9.30 -1.82 11.64
CA GLY A 121 10.54 -2.50 12.01
C GLY A 121 10.30 -3.91 12.53
N ALA A 122 9.32 -4.09 13.42
CA ALA A 122 8.92 -5.39 13.94
C ALA A 122 8.36 -6.30 12.84
N MET A 123 7.54 -5.77 11.93
CA MET A 123 7.05 -6.50 10.77
C MET A 123 8.20 -7.00 9.89
N ASN A 124 9.10 -6.11 9.51
CA ASN A 124 10.20 -6.46 8.61
C ASN A 124 11.15 -7.49 9.20
N THR A 125 11.51 -7.36 10.48
CA THR A 125 12.43 -8.28 11.14
C THR A 125 11.79 -9.65 11.40
N SER A 126 10.53 -9.69 11.87
CA SER A 126 9.85 -10.95 12.11
C SER A 126 9.50 -11.70 10.82
N ALA A 127 9.18 -11.00 9.73
CA ALA A 127 8.87 -11.62 8.44
C ALA A 127 10.06 -12.37 7.83
N GLN A 128 11.30 -11.94 8.06
CA GLN A 128 12.50 -12.59 7.51
C GLN A 128 12.66 -14.05 7.94
N HIS A 129 12.08 -14.44 9.06
CA HIS A 129 12.12 -15.81 9.56
C HIS A 129 11.03 -16.71 8.95
N LEU A 130 10.18 -16.15 8.10
CA LEU A 130 9.12 -16.89 7.42
C LEU A 130 9.56 -17.32 6.02
N ALA A 131 9.37 -18.58 5.68
CA ALA A 131 9.63 -19.10 4.32
C ALA A 131 8.47 -18.76 3.36
N VAL A 132 8.09 -17.47 3.27
CA VAL A 132 6.96 -17.01 2.47
C VAL A 132 7.36 -16.23 1.22
N GLY A 133 8.66 -15.94 1.06
CA GLY A 133 9.14 -15.07 -0.03
C GLY A 133 8.80 -15.57 -1.43
N GLU A 134 8.81 -16.89 -1.65
CA GLU A 134 8.47 -17.49 -2.95
C GLU A 134 6.96 -17.50 -3.25
N ALA A 135 6.12 -17.42 -2.22
CA ALA A 135 4.65 -17.40 -2.36
C ALA A 135 4.08 -16.00 -2.59
N LEU A 136 4.90 -14.97 -2.44
CA LEU A 136 4.47 -13.57 -2.55
C LEU A 136 5.04 -12.91 -3.81
N PRO A 137 4.31 -11.94 -4.40
CA PRO A 137 4.81 -11.16 -5.53
C PRO A 137 6.14 -10.48 -5.21
N ASP A 138 7.03 -10.36 -6.22
CA ASP A 138 8.28 -9.61 -6.06
C ASP A 138 8.01 -8.11 -5.86
N ARG A 139 8.70 -7.50 -4.89
CA ARG A 139 8.72 -6.05 -4.62
C ARG A 139 10.17 -5.56 -4.52
N GLY A 140 11.06 -6.20 -5.26
CA GLY A 140 12.44 -5.76 -5.45
C GLY A 140 12.59 -4.72 -6.57
N PRO A 141 13.83 -4.29 -6.87
CA PRO A 141 14.10 -3.27 -7.90
C PRO A 141 13.53 -3.62 -9.28
N ALA A 142 13.58 -4.90 -9.68
CA ALA A 142 13.06 -5.37 -10.96
C ALA A 142 11.57 -5.04 -11.17
N PHE A 143 10.74 -5.22 -10.14
CA PHE A 143 9.33 -4.86 -10.14
C PHE A 143 9.11 -3.37 -10.42
N TYR A 144 9.87 -2.50 -9.76
CA TYR A 144 9.75 -1.05 -9.95
C TYR A 144 10.29 -0.60 -11.30
N LEU A 145 11.36 -1.22 -11.82
CA LEU A 145 11.87 -0.94 -13.16
C LEU A 145 10.84 -1.26 -14.24
N GLU A 146 10.20 -2.41 -14.13
CA GLU A 146 9.12 -2.77 -15.05
C GLU A 146 7.93 -1.82 -14.93
N GLY A 147 7.57 -1.44 -13.70
CA GLY A 147 6.56 -0.41 -13.42
C GLY A 147 6.88 0.93 -14.08
N LEU A 148 8.14 1.38 -13.99
CA LEU A 148 8.65 2.59 -14.64
C LEU A 148 8.49 2.55 -16.16
N ARG A 149 8.93 1.45 -16.78
CA ARG A 149 8.83 1.23 -18.24
C ARG A 149 7.39 1.21 -18.70
N ARG A 150 6.53 0.54 -17.95
CA ARG A 150 5.09 0.45 -18.21
C ARG A 150 4.40 1.81 -18.09
N ALA A 151 4.68 2.56 -17.01
CA ALA A 151 4.16 3.91 -16.83
C ALA A 151 4.59 4.86 -17.96
N ARG A 152 5.88 4.84 -18.34
CA ARG A 152 6.42 5.61 -19.48
C ARG A 152 5.69 5.30 -20.79
N ALA A 153 5.53 4.02 -21.11
CA ALA A 153 4.85 3.60 -22.34
C ALA A 153 3.38 4.07 -22.38
N MET A 154 2.67 3.97 -21.26
CA MET A 154 1.28 4.44 -21.15
C MET A 154 1.19 5.96 -21.30
N ILE A 155 2.06 6.74 -20.66
CA ILE A 155 2.08 8.20 -20.79
C ILE A 155 2.39 8.60 -22.24
N THR A 156 3.33 7.92 -22.89
CA THR A 156 3.65 8.15 -24.30
C THR A 156 2.42 7.92 -25.21
N LYS A 157 1.64 6.86 -24.92
CA LYS A 157 0.38 6.62 -25.61
C LYS A 157 -0.66 7.72 -25.35
N ILE A 158 -0.78 8.18 -24.12
CA ILE A 158 -1.71 9.26 -23.73
C ILE A 158 -1.33 10.58 -24.42
N LEU A 159 -0.04 10.88 -24.58
CA LEU A 159 0.45 12.04 -25.33
C LEU A 159 -0.07 12.10 -26.78
N GLY A 160 -0.36 10.95 -27.40
CA GLY A 160 -1.01 10.87 -28.71
C GLY A 160 -2.53 11.12 -28.69
N HIS A 161 -3.17 11.18 -27.52
CA HIS A 161 -4.62 11.33 -27.41
C HIS A 161 -5.04 12.81 -27.58
N PRO A 162 -6.05 13.14 -28.44
CA PRO A 162 -6.46 14.52 -28.70
C PRO A 162 -6.84 15.29 -27.43
N ALA A 163 -7.54 14.67 -26.48
CA ALA A 163 -7.94 15.30 -25.23
C ALA A 163 -6.73 15.69 -24.35
N ALA A 164 -5.64 14.91 -24.34
CA ALA A 164 -4.43 15.25 -23.62
C ALA A 164 -3.70 16.43 -24.31
N ARG A 165 -3.66 16.43 -25.65
CA ARG A 165 -3.05 17.50 -26.44
C ARG A 165 -3.80 18.83 -26.39
N ALA A 166 -5.10 18.81 -26.12
CA ALA A 166 -5.92 20.01 -25.96
C ALA A 166 -5.72 20.70 -24.59
N ASP A 167 -5.17 20.01 -23.59
CA ASP A 167 -4.87 20.60 -22.28
C ASP A 167 -3.52 21.36 -22.33
N ASP A 168 -3.48 22.58 -21.84
CA ASP A 168 -2.27 23.43 -21.85
C ASP A 168 -1.08 22.81 -21.11
N ARG A 169 -1.35 21.86 -20.20
CA ARG A 169 -0.36 21.14 -19.39
C ARG A 169 0.24 19.88 -20.07
N TRP A 170 -0.09 19.59 -21.33
CA TRP A 170 0.37 18.39 -22.02
C TRP A 170 1.91 18.19 -21.99
N ARG A 171 2.67 19.31 -21.97
CA ARG A 171 4.15 19.29 -21.83
C ARG A 171 4.63 18.68 -20.52
N THR A 172 3.77 18.64 -19.48
CA THR A 172 4.04 17.93 -18.22
C THR A 172 4.22 16.43 -18.48
N LEU A 173 3.43 15.85 -19.37
CA LEU A 173 3.55 14.43 -19.72
C LEU A 173 4.86 14.15 -20.48
N GLU A 174 5.30 15.05 -21.38
CA GLU A 174 6.62 14.92 -22.03
C GLU A 174 7.75 15.00 -21.01
N ALA A 175 7.66 15.94 -20.06
CA ALA A 175 8.65 16.05 -19.00
C ALA A 175 8.72 14.78 -18.13
N ILE A 176 7.58 14.16 -17.80
CA ILE A 176 7.55 12.90 -17.05
C ILE A 176 8.22 11.78 -17.84
N VAL A 177 7.98 11.67 -19.15
CA VAL A 177 8.66 10.68 -20.01
C VAL A 177 10.18 10.88 -19.94
N GLY A 178 10.67 12.11 -20.08
CA GLY A 178 12.09 12.41 -19.93
C GLY A 178 12.65 12.12 -18.52
N HIS A 179 11.85 12.32 -17.48
CA HIS A 179 12.23 11.93 -16.12
C HIS A 179 12.29 10.41 -15.94
N CYS A 180 11.39 9.65 -16.58
CA CYS A 180 11.44 8.19 -16.58
C CYS A 180 12.70 7.68 -17.29
N ASP A 181 13.06 8.25 -18.45
CA ASP A 181 14.29 7.90 -19.17
C ASP A 181 15.52 8.13 -18.29
N ARG A 182 15.58 9.30 -17.64
CA ARG A 182 16.68 9.63 -16.74
C ARG A 182 16.75 8.71 -15.52
N LEU A 183 15.60 8.40 -14.90
CA LEU A 183 15.55 7.47 -13.76
C LEU A 183 16.02 6.08 -14.17
N GLU A 184 15.67 5.61 -15.38
CA GLU A 184 16.14 4.32 -15.89
C GLU A 184 17.67 4.30 -16.06
N THR A 185 18.32 5.41 -16.44
CA THR A 185 19.80 5.48 -16.51
C THR A 185 20.47 5.35 -15.13
N LEU A 186 19.76 5.72 -14.06
CA LEU A 186 20.23 5.59 -12.68
C LEU A 186 19.96 4.19 -12.07
N TRP A 187 19.33 3.28 -12.83
CA TRP A 187 18.86 2.00 -12.27
C TRP A 187 19.99 1.06 -11.82
N PRO A 188 21.10 0.88 -12.56
CA PRO A 188 22.15 -0.05 -12.14
C PRO A 188 22.76 0.27 -10.76
N PRO A 189 23.07 1.51 -10.39
CA PRO A 189 23.49 1.82 -9.02
C PRO A 189 22.37 1.63 -7.97
N ILE A 190 21.09 1.88 -8.30
CA ILE A 190 19.96 1.60 -7.41
C ILE A 190 19.88 0.10 -7.10
N GLU A 191 19.99 -0.74 -8.11
CA GLU A 191 19.95 -2.19 -8.00
C GLU A 191 21.08 -2.70 -7.10
N ARG A 192 22.33 -2.28 -7.33
CA ARG A 192 23.48 -2.61 -6.47
C ARG A 192 23.30 -2.14 -5.02
N PHE A 193 22.66 -1.01 -4.80
CA PHE A 193 22.35 -0.56 -3.43
C PHE A 193 21.34 -1.49 -2.76
N CYS A 194 20.27 -1.86 -3.47
CA CYS A 194 19.22 -2.73 -2.95
C CYS A 194 19.71 -4.17 -2.70
N GLU A 195 20.65 -4.70 -3.49
CA GLU A 195 21.22 -6.04 -3.31
C GLU A 195 21.92 -6.24 -1.96
N ARG A 196 22.37 -5.15 -1.33
CA ARG A 196 23.03 -5.18 -0.01
C ARG A 196 22.04 -5.15 1.16
N LEU A 197 20.77 -4.95 0.88
CA LEU A 197 19.73 -4.78 1.90
C LEU A 197 18.93 -6.07 2.08
N PRO A 198 18.47 -6.36 3.29
CA PRO A 198 17.63 -7.51 3.55
C PRO A 198 16.31 -7.42 2.79
N ARG A 199 15.90 -8.52 2.16
CA ARG A 199 14.55 -8.67 1.62
C ARG A 199 13.60 -9.08 2.74
N THR A 200 12.40 -8.54 2.70
CA THR A 200 11.38 -8.76 3.73
C THR A 200 9.98 -8.57 3.18
N LEU A 201 8.96 -8.68 4.02
CA LEU A 201 7.59 -8.32 3.67
C LEU A 201 7.50 -6.82 3.41
N VAL A 202 6.88 -6.45 2.30
CA VAL A 202 6.57 -5.07 1.88
C VAL A 202 5.06 -4.94 1.76
N HIS A 203 4.48 -3.91 2.35
CA HIS A 203 3.05 -3.61 2.18
C HIS A 203 2.76 -3.02 0.79
N GLY A 204 3.63 -2.13 0.31
CA GLY A 204 3.57 -1.52 -1.01
C GLY A 204 2.59 -0.35 -1.15
N ASP A 205 1.57 -0.23 -0.28
CA ASP A 205 0.66 0.93 -0.18
C ASP A 205 0.46 1.37 1.29
N LEU A 206 1.57 1.50 2.03
CA LEU A 206 1.55 1.92 3.44
C LEU A 206 1.31 3.43 3.55
N VAL A 207 0.04 3.82 3.59
CA VAL A 207 -0.44 5.21 3.65
C VAL A 207 -1.48 5.39 4.76
N SER A 208 -1.72 6.63 5.18
CA SER A 208 -2.57 6.93 6.35
C SER A 208 -4.00 6.39 6.25
N LYS A 209 -4.58 6.34 5.03
CA LYS A 209 -5.93 5.77 4.82
C LYS A 209 -6.01 4.28 5.18
N ASN A 210 -4.89 3.54 5.05
CA ASN A 210 -4.77 2.11 5.28
C ASN A 210 -4.33 1.77 6.71
N VAL A 211 -4.33 2.76 7.62
CA VAL A 211 -3.85 2.61 9.00
C VAL A 211 -4.85 3.16 9.99
N ARG A 212 -5.06 2.43 11.08
CA ARG A 212 -5.85 2.87 12.24
C ARG A 212 -5.02 2.76 13.50
N ILE A 213 -5.37 3.61 14.47
CA ILE A 213 -4.80 3.58 15.82
C ILE A 213 -5.83 2.99 16.75
N ARG A 214 -5.44 1.98 17.52
CA ARG A 214 -6.29 1.39 18.57
C ARG A 214 -5.71 1.73 19.93
N ALA A 215 -6.56 2.24 20.83
CA ALA A 215 -6.19 2.39 22.22
C ALA A 215 -6.16 0.99 22.89
N GLU A 216 -5.10 0.70 23.60
CA GLU A 216 -4.89 -0.51 24.38
C GLU A 216 -4.78 -0.16 25.88
N GLN A 217 -4.81 -1.17 26.76
CA GLN A 217 -4.64 -0.92 28.20
C GLN A 217 -3.29 -0.27 28.54
N THR A 218 -2.26 -0.55 27.77
CA THR A 218 -0.89 -0.06 27.98
C THR A 218 -0.38 0.77 26.80
N GLY A 219 -1.21 1.65 26.23
CA GLY A 219 -0.78 2.54 25.15
C GLY A 219 -1.62 2.44 23.88
N GLN A 220 -0.97 2.40 22.72
CA GLN A 220 -1.64 2.35 21.43
C GLN A 220 -1.03 1.26 20.55
N SER A 221 -1.85 0.65 19.72
CA SER A 221 -1.44 -0.28 18.67
C SER A 221 -1.76 0.29 17.28
N LEU A 222 -0.97 -0.10 16.30
CA LEU A 222 -1.15 0.24 14.90
C LEU A 222 -1.79 -0.93 14.17
N LEU A 223 -2.88 -0.67 13.47
CA LEU A 223 -3.58 -1.66 12.66
C LEU A 223 -3.48 -1.28 11.19
N VAL A 224 -2.91 -2.15 10.39
CA VAL A 224 -2.70 -1.94 8.96
C VAL A 224 -3.62 -2.84 8.16
N MET A 225 -4.24 -2.28 7.11
CA MET A 225 -5.19 -2.95 6.24
C MET A 225 -4.86 -2.73 4.77
N ASP A 226 -5.57 -3.44 3.87
CA ASP A 226 -5.45 -3.30 2.41
C ASP A 226 -4.11 -3.81 1.86
N TRP A 227 -3.86 -5.11 2.08
CA TRP A 227 -2.62 -5.82 1.72
C TRP A 227 -2.56 -6.29 0.26
N GLU A 228 -3.45 -5.82 -0.60
CA GLU A 228 -3.55 -6.24 -2.00
C GLU A 228 -2.28 -5.97 -2.83
N THR A 229 -1.44 -5.02 -2.39
CA THR A 229 -0.17 -4.66 -3.05
C THR A 229 1.05 -5.26 -2.38
N ALA A 230 0.86 -6.05 -1.34
CA ALA A 230 1.97 -6.63 -0.59
C ALA A 230 2.82 -7.57 -1.43
N GLY A 231 4.02 -7.84 -0.93
CA GLY A 231 4.95 -8.76 -1.57
C GLY A 231 6.26 -8.89 -0.83
N TRP A 232 7.21 -9.56 -1.44
CA TRP A 232 8.54 -9.83 -0.86
C TRP A 232 9.61 -9.02 -1.56
N GLY A 233 10.29 -8.14 -0.84
CA GLY A 233 11.29 -7.25 -1.46
C GLY A 233 12.00 -6.33 -0.50
N ILE A 234 12.36 -5.16 -0.99
CA ILE A 234 13.07 -4.13 -0.23
C ILE A 234 12.05 -3.14 0.35
N PRO A 235 12.07 -2.82 1.65
CA PRO A 235 11.04 -2.01 2.31
C PRO A 235 11.08 -0.51 1.94
N ALA A 236 11.72 -0.14 0.82
CA ALA A 236 11.91 1.25 0.40
C ALA A 236 10.58 2.00 0.28
N ALA A 237 9.60 1.41 -0.41
CA ALA A 237 8.31 2.05 -0.65
C ALA A 237 7.54 2.35 0.66
N ASP A 238 7.64 1.47 1.65
CA ASP A 238 6.99 1.63 2.95
C ASP A 238 7.72 2.64 3.85
N LEU A 239 9.01 2.83 3.63
CA LEU A 239 9.86 3.82 4.32
C LEU A 239 9.81 5.22 3.69
N ALA A 240 9.15 5.40 2.54
CA ALA A 240 9.13 6.66 1.81
C ALA A 240 8.70 7.85 2.69
N GLN A 241 9.43 8.96 2.59
CA GLN A 241 9.18 10.18 3.34
C GLN A 241 8.73 11.31 2.39
N PHE A 242 7.45 11.67 2.45
CA PHE A 242 6.93 12.82 1.73
C PHE A 242 6.56 13.96 2.69
N PRO A 243 6.49 15.23 2.21
CA PRO A 243 6.00 16.33 3.03
C PRO A 243 4.62 16.03 3.61
N LEU A 244 4.37 16.42 4.86
CA LEU A 244 3.16 16.08 5.61
C LEU A 244 1.86 16.44 4.89
N GLU A 245 1.85 17.54 4.12
CA GLU A 245 0.70 18.00 3.34
C GLU A 245 0.22 16.98 2.28
N ARG A 246 1.11 16.11 1.83
CA ARG A 246 0.82 15.07 0.82
C ARG A 246 0.99 13.64 1.33
N SER A 247 1.58 13.45 2.51
CA SER A 247 1.90 12.13 3.06
C SER A 247 0.68 11.24 3.19
N GLN A 248 -0.48 11.78 3.56
CA GLN A 248 -1.71 10.97 3.77
C GLN A 248 -2.14 10.13 2.56
N TYR A 249 -1.70 10.49 1.34
CA TYR A 249 -2.07 9.80 0.09
C TYR A 249 -0.95 8.98 -0.52
N ILE A 250 0.30 9.17 -0.09
CA ILE A 250 1.45 8.61 -0.79
C ILE A 250 2.48 7.94 0.13
N SER A 251 2.48 8.25 1.42
CA SER A 251 3.33 7.60 2.42
C SER A 251 2.77 7.78 3.82
N LEU A 252 3.30 7.02 4.77
CA LEU A 252 3.01 7.18 6.20
C LEU A 252 3.88 8.27 6.85
N SER A 253 5.03 8.55 6.25
CA SER A 253 6.07 9.46 6.80
C SER A 253 6.41 9.12 8.25
N LEU A 254 6.66 7.84 8.49
CA LEU A 254 6.98 7.29 9.80
C LEU A 254 8.32 7.83 10.35
N ASP A 255 8.57 7.61 11.64
CA ASP A 255 9.84 7.94 12.28
C ASP A 255 10.90 6.88 11.93
N LEU A 256 11.94 7.30 11.16
CA LEU A 256 13.01 6.43 10.73
C LEU A 256 13.96 6.03 11.86
N GLU A 257 14.11 6.84 12.92
CA GLU A 257 14.94 6.51 14.06
C GLU A 257 14.26 5.45 14.93
N ALA A 258 12.94 5.59 15.14
CA ALA A 258 12.14 4.57 15.80
C ALA A 258 12.14 3.24 15.02
N TYR A 259 12.09 3.29 13.69
CA TYR A 259 12.27 2.11 12.84
C TYR A 259 13.66 1.49 12.99
N TRP A 260 14.71 2.31 12.89
CA TRP A 260 16.11 1.86 13.00
C TRP A 260 16.40 1.19 14.34
N THR A 261 15.89 1.75 15.44
CA THR A 261 16.08 1.16 16.78
C THR A 261 15.58 -0.30 16.84
N VAL A 262 14.54 -0.64 16.08
CA VAL A 262 14.00 -2.01 16.03
C VAL A 262 14.83 -2.91 15.12
N VAL A 263 15.24 -2.42 13.94
CA VAL A 263 15.89 -3.27 12.94
C VAL A 263 17.40 -3.43 13.15
N GLN A 264 18.07 -2.50 13.82
CA GLN A 264 19.51 -2.50 14.03
C GLN A 264 20.08 -3.82 14.59
N PRO A 265 19.46 -4.47 15.59
CA PRO A 265 19.98 -5.73 16.12
C PRO A 265 19.94 -6.89 15.11
N TRP A 266 19.04 -6.80 14.13
CA TRP A 266 18.80 -7.82 13.11
C TRP A 266 19.56 -7.55 11.81
N TRP A 267 19.83 -6.26 11.52
CA TRP A 267 20.50 -5.78 10.32
C TRP A 267 21.77 -4.98 10.69
N PRO A 268 22.77 -5.62 11.29
CA PRO A 268 23.94 -4.91 11.85
C PRO A 268 24.79 -4.19 10.78
N SER A 269 24.66 -4.59 9.51
CA SER A 269 25.32 -3.95 8.36
C SER A 269 24.58 -2.73 7.81
N VAL A 270 23.34 -2.45 8.28
CA VAL A 270 22.50 -1.35 7.79
C VAL A 270 22.48 -0.23 8.82
N GLY A 271 23.08 0.90 8.47
CA GLY A 271 23.08 2.07 9.34
C GLY A 271 21.91 3.02 9.09
N LEU A 272 21.69 3.96 9.99
CA LEU A 272 20.68 5.02 9.82
C LEU A 272 20.87 5.83 8.52
N PRO A 273 22.11 6.13 8.05
CA PRO A 273 22.33 6.74 6.76
C PRO A 273 21.81 5.91 5.58
N ASP A 274 21.98 4.57 5.63
CA ASP A 274 21.45 3.67 4.59
C ASP A 274 19.91 3.66 4.58
N LEU A 275 19.30 3.69 5.77
CA LEU A 275 17.83 3.77 5.89
C LEU A 275 17.28 5.10 5.38
N ARG A 276 17.94 6.22 5.64
CA ARG A 276 17.58 7.52 5.07
C ARG A 276 17.68 7.50 3.54
N ARG A 277 18.72 6.92 3.00
CA ARG A 277 18.91 6.73 1.56
C ARG A 277 17.83 5.80 0.98
N LEU A 278 17.50 4.72 1.69
CA LEU A 278 16.43 3.80 1.31
C LEU A 278 15.06 4.50 1.30
N ALA A 279 14.77 5.33 2.28
CA ALA A 279 13.55 6.13 2.35
C ALA A 279 13.47 7.15 1.20
N GLU A 280 14.59 7.77 0.82
CA GLU A 280 14.65 8.65 -0.37
C GLU A 280 14.40 7.84 -1.66
N LEU A 281 14.98 6.66 -1.81
CA LEU A 281 14.68 5.76 -2.93
C LEU A 281 13.20 5.35 -2.94
N GLY A 282 12.63 5.13 -1.78
CA GLY A 282 11.21 4.81 -1.60
C GLY A 282 10.28 5.86 -2.21
N LYS A 283 10.67 7.14 -2.23
CA LYS A 283 9.90 8.19 -2.92
C LYS A 283 9.78 7.88 -4.42
N ALA A 284 10.89 7.52 -5.08
CA ALA A 284 10.86 7.16 -6.49
C ALA A 284 9.97 5.93 -6.73
N PHE A 285 10.09 4.90 -5.89
CA PHE A 285 9.27 3.69 -5.99
C PHE A 285 7.78 3.99 -5.83
N ARG A 286 7.39 4.81 -4.87
CA ARG A 286 6.00 5.25 -4.69
C ARG A 286 5.49 6.08 -5.86
N LEU A 287 6.31 6.97 -6.42
CA LEU A 287 5.95 7.76 -7.60
C LEU A 287 5.75 6.88 -8.84
N ILE A 288 6.61 5.87 -9.05
CA ILE A 288 6.45 4.89 -10.12
C ILE A 288 5.11 4.17 -10.03
N VAL A 289 4.77 3.68 -8.84
CA VAL A 289 3.48 2.98 -8.59
C VAL A 289 2.32 3.94 -8.81
N ALA A 290 2.39 5.16 -8.30
CA ALA A 290 1.34 6.17 -8.46
C ALA A 290 1.11 6.53 -9.93
N LEU A 291 2.18 6.72 -10.72
CA LEU A 291 2.09 6.95 -12.16
C LEU A 291 1.41 5.80 -12.88
N ALA A 292 1.78 4.55 -12.56
CA ALA A 292 1.18 3.37 -13.20
C ALA A 292 -0.32 3.27 -12.92
N TRP A 293 -0.76 3.58 -11.70
CA TRP A 293 -2.17 3.53 -11.30
C TRP A 293 -3.01 4.65 -11.90
N THR A 294 -2.50 5.88 -11.90
CA THR A 294 -3.21 7.05 -12.42
C THR A 294 -3.42 6.94 -13.93
N ASN A 295 -2.46 6.36 -14.65
CA ASN A 295 -2.57 6.15 -16.09
C ASN A 295 -3.74 5.23 -16.49
N GLY A 296 -4.10 4.25 -15.65
CA GLY A 296 -5.26 3.38 -15.88
C GLY A 296 -6.61 4.11 -15.82
N GLY A 297 -6.66 5.29 -15.23
CA GLY A 297 -7.87 6.12 -15.09
C GLY A 297 -8.04 7.21 -16.16
N PHE A 298 -7.12 7.31 -17.14
CA PHE A 298 -7.20 8.35 -18.17
C PHE A 298 -8.32 8.08 -19.17
N ASN A 299 -9.21 9.06 -19.33
CA ASN A 299 -10.18 9.14 -20.41
C ASN A 299 -10.56 10.62 -20.65
N ALA A 300 -11.34 10.91 -21.69
CA ALA A 300 -11.71 12.27 -22.06
C ALA A 300 -12.46 13.05 -20.96
N HIS A 301 -13.15 12.36 -20.04
CA HIS A 301 -13.89 12.99 -18.94
C HIS A 301 -13.04 13.20 -17.69
N THR A 302 -11.86 12.58 -17.61
CA THR A 302 -10.97 12.65 -16.43
C THR A 302 -9.73 13.51 -16.66
N VAL A 303 -9.59 14.17 -17.81
CA VAL A 303 -8.39 14.93 -18.23
C VAL A 303 -7.96 15.94 -17.17
N GLU A 304 -8.88 16.74 -16.65
CA GLU A 304 -8.58 17.79 -15.67
C GLU A 304 -7.96 17.22 -14.38
N TRP A 305 -8.60 16.20 -13.84
CA TRP A 305 -8.10 15.51 -12.66
C TRP A 305 -6.75 14.83 -12.93
N TYR A 306 -6.66 14.11 -14.07
CA TYR A 306 -5.46 13.41 -14.48
C TYR A 306 -4.26 14.36 -14.63
N MET A 307 -4.43 15.49 -15.32
CA MET A 307 -3.37 16.46 -15.53
C MET A 307 -2.95 17.17 -14.24
N THR A 308 -3.87 17.33 -13.29
CA THR A 308 -3.57 17.87 -11.95
C THR A 308 -2.63 16.93 -11.19
N ASP A 309 -2.92 15.64 -11.18
CA ASP A 309 -2.07 14.64 -10.54
C ASP A 309 -0.71 14.53 -11.26
N MET A 310 -0.71 14.47 -12.61
CA MET A 310 0.53 14.42 -13.39
C MET A 310 1.43 15.63 -13.13
N SER A 311 0.86 16.82 -12.97
CA SER A 311 1.63 18.02 -12.64
C SER A 311 2.30 17.93 -11.26
N TRP A 312 1.69 17.26 -10.33
CA TRP A 312 2.30 17.02 -9.02
C TRP A 312 3.40 15.94 -9.12
N TYR A 313 3.15 14.82 -9.82
CA TYR A 313 4.14 13.76 -10.00
C TYR A 313 5.37 14.25 -10.76
N GLU A 314 5.19 15.10 -11.79
CA GLU A 314 6.30 15.72 -12.52
C GLU A 314 7.22 16.49 -11.56
N ARG A 315 6.64 17.38 -10.74
CA ARG A 315 7.42 18.16 -9.77
C ARG A 315 8.17 17.26 -8.78
N ALA A 316 7.48 16.26 -8.23
CA ALA A 316 8.07 15.35 -7.27
C ALA A 316 9.23 14.51 -7.86
N LEU A 317 9.07 14.00 -9.10
CA LEU A 317 10.13 13.29 -9.83
C LEU A 317 11.31 14.18 -10.15
N ARG A 318 11.06 15.39 -10.65
CA ARG A 318 12.10 16.36 -10.95
C ARG A 318 12.94 16.70 -9.72
N ASP A 319 12.28 16.95 -8.60
CA ASP A 319 12.93 17.31 -7.34
C ASP A 319 13.74 16.12 -6.79
N TRP A 320 13.19 14.91 -6.87
CA TRP A 320 13.92 13.69 -6.52
C TRP A 320 15.17 13.49 -7.39
N LEU A 321 15.06 13.64 -8.71
CA LEU A 321 16.18 13.50 -9.66
C LEU A 321 17.29 14.54 -9.43
N ARG A 322 16.95 15.74 -8.97
CA ARG A 322 17.96 16.75 -8.58
C ARG A 322 18.76 16.30 -7.37
N THR A 323 18.06 15.75 -6.36
CA THR A 323 18.69 15.25 -5.13
C THR A 323 19.54 14.00 -5.40
N ALA A 324 19.03 13.06 -6.20
CA ALA A 324 19.69 11.80 -6.53
C ALA A 324 21.01 12.00 -7.28
N ASN A 325 21.12 13.06 -8.11
CA ASN A 325 22.40 13.38 -8.79
C ASN A 325 23.51 13.85 -7.83
N CYS A 326 23.14 14.37 -6.66
CA CYS A 326 24.09 14.81 -5.63
C CYS A 326 24.48 13.66 -4.68
N GLN A 327 23.68 12.61 -4.63
CA GLN A 327 23.91 11.40 -3.85
C GLN A 327 24.26 10.28 -4.83
N ALA A 328 25.55 10.08 -5.10
CA ALA A 328 25.98 8.91 -5.89
C ALA A 328 25.47 7.62 -5.21
N TYR A 329 24.53 6.92 -5.89
CA TYR A 329 24.11 5.58 -5.50
C TYR A 329 25.20 4.56 -5.73
#